data_c8561286bcb6d9894d582f79f7f06c09
#
_entry.id   c8561286bcb6d9894d582f79f7f06c09
#
_cell.length_a   1.000
_cell.length_b   1.000
_cell.length_c   1.000
_cell.angle_alpha   90.00
_cell.angle_beta   90.00
_cell.angle_gamma   90.00
#
_symmetry.space_group_name_H-M   'P 1'
#
loop_
_entity.id
_entity.type
_entity.pdbx_description
1 polymer ?
#
loop_
_entity_poly.entity_id
_entity_poly.type
_entity_poly.pdbx_seq_one_letter_code
_entity_poly.pdbx_strand_id
1 'polypeptide(L)'
;AEEYIKEHFAFPTVSSCECSPFREMTSVTEKQVYILRPCMIHGPGNKGNLNLLYNVVKKGIPWPLGDFENRRSFTSIDNLCYVIEGLLTKEVPTGIYHMGDDEALSTNELIAIMCEAMGKQPHIWKMNKGFMEGCAGLGTLLHLPLNTERLRKLTENYVVSNAKIKAALGIDKMPVTAKEGLMKTIRSFEETK
;
A
#
# COMPACT_ATOMS: atom_id res chain seq x y z
N ALA A 1 -5.29 18.25 -9.48
CA ALA A 1 -5.39 18.69 -8.07
C ALA A 1 -4.00 18.83 -7.43
N GLU A 2 -3.12 17.84 -7.55
CA GLU A 2 -1.77 17.87 -6.95
C GLU A 2 -0.88 18.96 -7.58
N GLU A 3 -0.92 19.15 -8.90
CA GLU A 3 -0.18 20.22 -9.59
C GLU A 3 -0.67 21.61 -9.16
N TYR A 4 -1.99 21.79 -9.05
CA TYR A 4 -2.57 23.03 -8.56
C TYR A 4 -2.10 23.38 -7.15
N ILE A 5 -2.01 22.40 -6.27
CA ILE A 5 -1.52 22.59 -4.89
C ILE A 5 -0.02 22.98 -4.89
N LYS A 6 0.79 22.35 -5.74
CA LYS A 6 2.22 22.68 -5.87
C LYS A 6 2.47 24.11 -6.41
N GLU A 7 1.63 24.59 -7.30
CA GLU A 7 1.73 25.94 -7.88
C GLU A 7 1.26 27.04 -6.92
N HIS A 8 0.23 26.75 -6.09
CA HIS A 8 -0.40 27.77 -5.24
C HIS A 8 0.07 27.74 -3.78
N PHE A 9 0.77 26.69 -3.37
CA PHE A 9 1.39 26.58 -2.07
C PHE A 9 2.90 26.38 -2.23
N ALA A 10 3.68 27.41 -1.88
CA ALA A 10 5.14 27.33 -1.92
C ALA A 10 5.66 26.22 -1.01
N PHE A 11 6.20 25.16 -1.61
CA PHE A 11 6.98 24.19 -0.84
C PHE A 11 8.35 24.80 -0.57
N PRO A 12 8.84 24.87 0.68
CA PRO A 12 10.16 25.39 0.96
C PRO A 12 11.22 24.54 0.25
N THR A 13 11.87 25.13 -0.73
CA THR A 13 13.11 24.58 -1.28
C THR A 13 14.20 24.81 -0.26
N VAL A 14 14.88 23.75 0.15
CA VAL A 14 16.06 23.86 1.03
C VAL A 14 17.17 24.54 0.25
N SER A 15 17.31 25.83 0.37
CA SER A 15 18.49 26.57 -0.05
C SER A 15 19.01 27.40 1.12
N SER A 16 20.24 27.06 1.49
CA SER A 16 21.26 27.85 2.21
C SER A 16 20.80 28.79 3.36
N CYS A 17 21.31 28.46 4.51
CA CYS A 17 21.40 29.23 5.72
C CYS A 17 21.95 30.66 5.47
N GLU A 18 21.13 31.68 5.70
CA GLU A 18 21.63 33.03 6.05
C GLU A 18 20.98 33.45 7.37
N CYS A 19 21.83 33.57 8.37
CA CYS A 19 21.49 34.11 9.68
C CYS A 19 21.19 35.60 9.57
N SER A 20 19.97 36.01 9.84
CA SER A 20 19.61 37.38 10.13
C SER A 20 18.90 37.45 11.47
N PRO A 21 19.39 38.28 12.40
CA PRO A 21 18.85 38.43 13.75
C PRO A 21 17.83 39.57 13.78
N PHE A 22 16.62 39.33 13.35
CA PHE A 22 15.43 40.10 13.77
C PHE A 22 14.19 39.53 13.07
N ARG A 23 13.59 38.52 13.68
CA ARG A 23 12.29 38.02 13.20
C ARG A 23 11.21 38.76 14.00
N GLU A 24 10.62 39.78 13.40
CA GLU A 24 9.36 40.34 13.87
C GLU A 24 8.33 39.22 13.98
N MET A 25 7.75 39.08 15.17
CA MET A 25 6.63 38.17 15.44
C MET A 25 5.37 38.67 14.72
N THR A 26 5.31 38.50 13.42
CA THR A 26 4.01 38.42 12.73
C THR A 26 3.57 36.97 12.77
N SER A 27 2.59 36.67 13.60
CA SER A 27 1.92 35.37 13.65
C SER A 27 1.10 35.15 12.36
N VAL A 28 1.77 34.99 11.24
CA VAL A 28 1.18 34.40 10.08
C VAL A 28 1.16 32.90 10.38
N THR A 29 0.01 32.39 10.74
CA THR A 29 -0.23 30.93 10.79
C THR A 29 0.00 30.41 9.39
N GLU A 30 1.25 29.99 9.09
CA GLU A 30 1.58 29.36 7.82
C GLU A 30 0.71 28.10 7.69
N LYS A 31 -0.13 28.11 6.67
CA LYS A 31 -0.98 26.95 6.36
C LYS A 31 -0.07 25.79 6.00
N GLN A 32 -0.18 24.69 6.73
CA GLN A 32 0.56 23.47 6.43
C GLN A 32 -0.24 22.62 5.47
N VAL A 33 0.42 22.10 4.43
CA VAL A 33 -0.20 21.25 3.41
C VAL A 33 0.55 19.93 3.33
N TYR A 34 -0.17 18.83 3.51
CA TYR A 34 0.35 17.49 3.43
C TYR A 34 -0.30 16.72 2.28
N ILE A 35 0.50 16.20 1.37
CA ILE A 35 0.03 15.34 0.30
C ILE A 35 0.44 13.91 0.63
N LEU A 36 -0.52 13.08 1.04
CA LEU A 36 -0.30 11.67 1.30
C LEU A 36 -0.51 10.85 0.04
N ARG A 37 0.44 9.96 -0.25
CA ARG A 37 0.39 8.98 -1.35
C ARG A 37 0.44 7.56 -0.76
N PRO A 38 -0.71 7.04 -0.29
CA PRO A 38 -0.77 5.69 0.24
C PRO A 38 -0.67 4.65 -0.88
N CYS A 39 -0.11 3.48 -0.55
CA CYS A 39 -0.19 2.28 -1.37
C CYS A 39 -1.62 1.72 -1.37
N MET A 40 -1.78 0.44 -1.69
CA MET A 40 -3.06 -0.24 -1.62
C MET A 40 -3.60 -0.22 -0.18
N ILE A 41 -4.59 0.64 0.08
CA ILE A 41 -5.23 0.76 1.39
C ILE A 41 -6.13 -0.45 1.61
N HIS A 42 -6.06 -1.02 2.82
CA HIS A 42 -6.94 -2.10 3.25
C HIS A 42 -7.40 -1.89 4.70
N GLY A 43 -8.55 -2.46 5.01
CA GLY A 43 -9.17 -2.38 6.33
C GLY A 43 -10.52 -3.09 6.35
N PRO A 44 -11.20 -3.14 7.50
CA PRO A 44 -12.53 -3.71 7.61
C PRO A 44 -13.49 -3.14 6.57
N GLY A 45 -14.28 -4.02 5.92
CA GLY A 45 -15.23 -3.62 4.88
C GLY A 45 -14.62 -3.28 3.52
N ASN A 46 -13.34 -3.56 3.27
CA ASN A 46 -12.69 -3.34 1.97
C ASN A 46 -13.41 -4.11 0.85
N LYS A 47 -13.77 -3.42 -0.24
CA LYS A 47 -14.43 -3.97 -1.43
C LYS A 47 -13.53 -4.08 -2.66
N GLY A 48 -12.22 -3.84 -2.51
CA GLY A 48 -11.25 -3.83 -3.61
C GLY A 48 -10.73 -5.19 -4.03
N ASN A 49 -9.57 -5.17 -4.71
CA ASN A 49 -8.89 -6.37 -5.24
C ASN A 49 -8.55 -7.42 -4.17
N LEU A 50 -8.33 -6.99 -2.92
CA LEU A 50 -8.08 -7.88 -1.79
C LEU A 50 -9.28 -8.80 -1.53
N ASN A 51 -10.50 -8.26 -1.61
CA ASN A 51 -11.73 -9.02 -1.44
C ASN A 51 -11.95 -10.01 -2.61
N LEU A 52 -11.57 -9.63 -3.83
CA LEU A 52 -11.63 -10.54 -4.98
C LEU A 52 -10.68 -11.74 -4.76
N LEU A 53 -9.44 -11.48 -4.34
CA LEU A 53 -8.48 -12.54 -4.04
C LEU A 53 -8.96 -13.42 -2.88
N TYR A 54 -9.48 -12.82 -1.81
CA TYR A 54 -10.10 -13.55 -0.69
C TYR A 54 -11.19 -14.51 -1.17
N ASN A 55 -12.07 -14.08 -2.07
CA ASN A 55 -13.13 -14.93 -2.59
C ASN A 55 -12.60 -16.13 -3.42
N VAL A 56 -11.51 -15.94 -4.16
CA VAL A 56 -10.83 -17.02 -4.88
C VAL A 56 -10.25 -18.05 -3.89
N VAL A 57 -9.52 -17.57 -2.88
CA VAL A 57 -8.92 -18.42 -1.85
C VAL A 57 -10.00 -19.14 -1.02
N LYS A 58 -11.08 -18.43 -0.67
CA LYS A 58 -12.22 -19.01 0.07
C LYS A 58 -12.89 -20.16 -0.65
N LYS A 59 -13.03 -20.08 -1.99
CA LYS A 59 -13.56 -21.15 -2.84
C LYS A 59 -12.60 -22.34 -2.98
N GLY A 60 -11.39 -22.27 -2.44
CA GLY A 60 -10.38 -23.32 -2.55
C GLY A 60 -9.76 -23.42 -3.96
N ILE A 61 -9.91 -22.41 -4.79
CA ILE A 61 -9.32 -22.37 -6.13
C ILE A 61 -7.80 -22.25 -5.97
N PRO A 62 -7.01 -23.18 -6.54
CA PRO A 62 -5.56 -23.11 -6.41
C PRO A 62 -5.00 -21.89 -7.12
N TRP A 63 -4.00 -21.24 -6.49
CA TRP A 63 -3.29 -20.10 -7.06
C TRP A 63 -2.18 -20.57 -8.01
N PRO A 64 -2.25 -20.34 -9.34
CA PRO A 64 -1.32 -20.92 -10.29
C PRO A 64 0.00 -20.16 -10.44
N LEU A 65 0.10 -18.93 -9.86
CA LEU A 65 1.24 -18.03 -10.04
C LEU A 65 2.26 -18.14 -8.90
N GLY A 66 2.37 -19.31 -8.26
CA GLY A 66 3.28 -19.51 -7.13
C GLY A 66 4.77 -19.38 -7.45
N ASP A 67 5.17 -19.47 -8.71
CA ASP A 67 6.54 -19.32 -9.18
C ASP A 67 6.93 -17.84 -9.41
N PHE A 68 5.96 -16.93 -9.34
CA PHE A 68 6.20 -15.49 -9.47
C PHE A 68 6.47 -14.87 -8.10
N GLU A 69 7.69 -14.41 -7.91
CA GLU A 69 8.09 -13.64 -6.73
C GLU A 69 7.89 -12.15 -7.00
N ASN A 70 6.79 -11.62 -6.52
CA ASN A 70 6.51 -10.19 -6.53
C ASN A 70 6.57 -9.63 -5.10
N ARG A 71 6.78 -8.33 -4.99
CA ARG A 71 6.74 -7.60 -3.73
C ARG A 71 5.83 -6.39 -3.85
N ARG A 72 4.90 -6.25 -2.91
CA ARG A 72 3.95 -5.14 -2.89
C ARG A 72 3.83 -4.55 -1.50
N SER A 73 3.84 -3.22 -1.45
CA SER A 73 3.51 -2.49 -0.24
C SER A 73 2.00 -2.33 -0.12
N PHE A 74 1.52 -2.48 1.11
CA PHE A 74 0.15 -2.26 1.52
C PHE A 74 0.10 -1.12 2.53
N THR A 75 -1.08 -0.60 2.80
CA THR A 75 -1.31 0.40 3.83
C THR A 75 -2.52 -0.03 4.64
N SER A 76 -2.32 -0.40 5.89
CA SER A 76 -3.43 -0.68 6.78
C SER A 76 -4.14 0.61 7.16
N ILE A 77 -5.47 0.56 7.31
CA ILE A 77 -6.24 1.73 7.72
C ILE A 77 -5.82 2.23 9.11
N ASP A 78 -5.39 1.33 9.99
CA ASP A 78 -4.93 1.68 11.33
C ASP A 78 -3.65 2.52 11.26
N ASN A 79 -2.66 2.12 10.44
CA ASN A 79 -1.44 2.90 10.20
C ASN A 79 -1.74 4.22 9.49
N LEU A 80 -2.70 4.24 8.57
CA LEU A 80 -3.12 5.47 7.89
C LEU A 80 -3.71 6.48 8.89
N CYS A 81 -4.61 6.04 9.75
CA CYS A 81 -5.21 6.89 10.79
C CYS A 81 -4.14 7.41 11.76
N TYR A 82 -3.21 6.56 12.19
CA TYR A 82 -2.10 6.95 13.06
C TYR A 82 -1.22 8.05 12.42
N VAL A 83 -0.90 7.91 11.14
CA VAL A 83 -0.12 8.92 10.41
C VAL A 83 -0.88 10.23 10.28
N ILE A 84 -2.18 10.18 9.94
CA ILE A 84 -3.02 11.38 9.84
C ILE A 84 -3.08 12.09 11.19
N GLU A 85 -3.30 11.36 12.28
CA GLU A 85 -3.29 11.91 13.64
C GLU A 85 -1.93 12.57 13.96
N GLY A 86 -0.83 11.91 13.63
CA GLY A 86 0.51 12.46 13.82
C GLY A 86 0.76 13.75 13.03
N LEU A 87 0.26 13.83 11.78
CA LEU A 87 0.36 15.04 10.96
C LEU A 87 -0.48 16.21 11.51
N LEU A 88 -1.57 15.91 12.20
CA LEU A 88 -2.45 16.94 12.80
C LEU A 88 -1.97 17.41 14.18
N THR A 89 -1.22 16.58 14.91
CA THR A 89 -0.85 16.83 16.30
C THR A 89 0.61 17.21 16.51
N LYS A 90 1.47 16.91 15.52
CA LYS A 90 2.91 17.19 15.60
C LYS A 90 3.32 18.28 14.60
N GLU A 91 4.41 18.95 14.88
CA GLU A 91 5.03 19.87 13.94
C GLU A 91 5.79 19.09 12.86
N VAL A 92 5.13 18.85 11.76
CA VAL A 92 5.68 18.13 10.60
C VAL A 92 5.85 19.12 9.44
N PRO A 93 6.95 19.11 8.70
CA PRO A 93 7.13 19.98 7.53
C PRO A 93 6.08 19.71 6.44
N THR A 94 5.58 20.79 5.84
CA THR A 94 4.74 20.69 4.63
C THR A 94 5.44 19.87 3.54
N GLY A 95 4.70 18.97 2.87
CA GLY A 95 5.33 18.16 1.83
C GLY A 95 4.51 16.98 1.34
N ILE A 96 5.15 16.20 0.44
CA ILE A 96 4.60 14.98 -0.10
C ILE A 96 5.19 13.80 0.67
N TYR A 97 4.32 12.93 1.16
CA TYR A 97 4.67 11.76 1.95
C TYR A 97 4.09 10.49 1.32
N HIS A 98 4.96 9.57 0.95
CA HIS A 98 4.55 8.23 0.58
C HIS A 98 4.26 7.42 1.82
N MET A 99 3.27 6.54 1.73
CA MET A 99 2.82 5.75 2.85
C MET A 99 2.61 4.29 2.48
N GLY A 100 3.13 3.41 3.32
CA GLY A 100 2.95 1.96 3.29
C GLY A 100 3.27 1.39 4.67
N ASP A 101 2.83 0.16 4.90
CA ASP A 101 3.28 -0.63 6.04
C ASP A 101 4.78 -0.93 5.89
N ASP A 102 5.45 -1.34 6.98
CA ASP A 102 6.90 -1.52 6.96
C ASP A 102 7.34 -2.71 6.09
N GLU A 103 6.51 -3.73 5.95
CA GLU A 103 6.81 -4.93 5.19
C GLU A 103 6.08 -4.95 3.84
N ALA A 104 6.86 -5.12 2.77
CA ALA A 104 6.30 -5.46 1.47
C ALA A 104 6.06 -6.98 1.39
N LEU A 105 4.86 -7.39 0.98
CA LEU A 105 4.45 -8.78 0.89
C LEU A 105 4.34 -9.26 -0.55
N SER A 106 4.67 -10.52 -0.77
CA SER A 106 4.37 -11.21 -2.03
C SER A 106 2.89 -11.65 -2.09
N THR A 107 2.38 -11.91 -3.29
CA THR A 107 1.03 -12.47 -3.43
C THR A 107 0.92 -13.84 -2.76
N ASN A 108 2.00 -14.64 -2.76
CA ASN A 108 2.03 -15.94 -2.08
C ASN A 108 1.92 -15.79 -0.55
N GLU A 109 2.66 -14.84 0.04
CA GLU A 109 2.55 -14.52 1.47
C GLU A 109 1.15 -14.00 1.82
N LEU A 110 0.56 -13.16 0.96
CA LEU A 110 -0.80 -12.66 1.14
C LEU A 110 -1.83 -13.79 1.16
N ILE A 111 -1.71 -14.77 0.24
CA ILE A 111 -2.58 -15.95 0.21
C ILE A 111 -2.37 -16.82 1.46
N ALA A 112 -1.12 -16.99 1.91
CA ALA A 112 -0.83 -17.72 3.12
C ALA A 112 -1.48 -17.06 4.35
N ILE A 113 -1.41 -15.74 4.48
CA ILE A 113 -2.08 -14.97 5.55
C ILE A 113 -3.60 -15.12 5.45
N MET A 114 -4.18 -15.08 4.25
CA MET A 114 -5.62 -15.32 4.06
C MET A 114 -6.04 -16.71 4.49
N CYS A 115 -5.27 -17.74 4.12
CA CYS A 115 -5.54 -19.11 4.52
C CYS A 115 -5.40 -19.28 6.04
N GLU A 116 -4.36 -18.70 6.66
CA GLU A 116 -4.16 -18.70 8.11
C GLU A 116 -5.37 -18.08 8.84
N ALA A 117 -5.87 -16.93 8.36
CA ALA A 117 -7.04 -16.26 8.93
C ALA A 117 -8.31 -17.12 8.87
N MET A 118 -8.46 -17.93 7.81
CA MET A 118 -9.61 -18.82 7.58
C MET A 118 -9.42 -20.23 8.14
N GLY A 119 -8.29 -20.54 8.80
CA GLY A 119 -7.97 -21.90 9.26
C GLY A 119 -7.80 -22.92 8.13
N LYS A 120 -7.36 -22.49 6.94
CA LYS A 120 -7.19 -23.33 5.76
C LYS A 120 -5.72 -23.50 5.37
N GLN A 121 -5.42 -24.54 4.60
CA GLN A 121 -4.09 -24.70 4.00
C GLN A 121 -4.01 -23.97 2.65
N PRO A 122 -2.90 -23.27 2.35
CA PRO A 122 -2.72 -22.58 1.09
C PRO A 122 -2.51 -23.59 -0.06
N HIS A 123 -3.31 -23.47 -1.12
CA HIS A 123 -3.15 -24.21 -2.36
C HIS A 123 -2.44 -23.36 -3.41
N ILE A 124 -1.11 -23.31 -3.34
CA ILE A 124 -0.27 -22.52 -4.25
C ILE A 124 0.44 -23.48 -5.21
N TRP A 125 0.12 -23.39 -6.50
CA TRP A 125 0.77 -24.15 -7.55
C TRP A 125 1.91 -23.36 -8.17
N LYS A 126 3.09 -23.96 -8.22
CA LYS A 126 4.25 -23.39 -8.92
C LYS A 126 4.22 -23.83 -10.38
N MET A 127 3.44 -23.11 -11.20
CA MET A 127 3.45 -23.34 -12.64
C MET A 127 4.58 -22.57 -13.29
N ASN A 128 5.24 -23.19 -14.29
CA ASN A 128 6.35 -22.57 -15.01
C ASN A 128 5.94 -21.21 -15.61
N LYS A 129 6.77 -20.19 -15.43
CA LYS A 129 6.53 -18.81 -15.91
C LYS A 129 6.25 -18.77 -17.41
N GLY A 130 7.07 -19.45 -18.21
CA GLY A 130 6.90 -19.49 -19.68
C GLY A 130 5.56 -20.10 -20.12
N PHE A 131 5.07 -21.13 -19.40
CA PHE A 131 3.75 -21.70 -19.66
C PHE A 131 2.63 -20.70 -19.37
N MET A 132 2.71 -20.01 -18.23
CA MET A 132 1.72 -18.99 -17.85
C MET A 132 1.73 -17.78 -18.79
N GLU A 133 2.89 -17.35 -19.24
CA GLU A 133 3.04 -16.28 -20.25
C GLU A 133 2.45 -16.70 -21.60
N GLY A 134 2.66 -17.94 -22.01
CA GLY A 134 2.05 -18.52 -23.21
C GLY A 134 0.51 -18.57 -23.12
N CYS A 135 -0.03 -19.03 -22.00
CA CYS A 135 -1.48 -19.03 -21.73
C CYS A 135 -2.06 -17.60 -21.73
N ALA A 136 -1.35 -16.64 -21.13
CA ALA A 136 -1.77 -15.24 -21.11
C ALA A 136 -1.71 -14.61 -22.52
N GLY A 137 -0.72 -14.98 -23.34
CA GLY A 137 -0.62 -14.58 -24.75
C GLY A 137 -1.82 -15.07 -25.58
N LEU A 138 -2.17 -16.36 -25.47
CA LEU A 138 -3.40 -16.93 -26.06
C LEU A 138 -4.66 -16.25 -25.51
N GLY A 139 -4.70 -15.97 -24.20
CA GLY A 139 -5.80 -15.25 -23.57
C GLY A 139 -5.99 -13.83 -24.12
N THR A 140 -4.91 -13.15 -24.47
CA THR A 140 -4.95 -11.83 -25.12
C THR A 140 -5.57 -11.93 -26.50
N LEU A 141 -5.18 -12.95 -27.28
CA LEU A 141 -5.69 -13.18 -28.64
C LEU A 141 -7.19 -13.54 -28.62
N LEU A 142 -7.63 -14.33 -27.64
CA LEU A 142 -9.00 -14.82 -27.52
C LEU A 142 -9.89 -13.95 -26.63
N HIS A 143 -9.40 -12.76 -26.17
CA HIS A 143 -10.11 -11.84 -25.26
C HIS A 143 -10.57 -12.51 -23.95
N LEU A 144 -9.81 -13.48 -23.45
CA LEU A 144 -10.11 -14.19 -22.21
C LEU A 144 -9.82 -13.34 -20.94
N PRO A 145 -10.40 -13.71 -19.79
CA PRO A 145 -10.18 -12.97 -18.52
C PRO A 145 -8.71 -12.96 -18.08
N LEU A 146 -7.91 -13.97 -18.41
CA LEU A 146 -6.47 -13.99 -18.19
C LEU A 146 -5.77 -13.55 -19.48
N ASN A 147 -5.19 -12.37 -19.46
CA ASN A 147 -4.40 -11.81 -20.55
C ASN A 147 -3.03 -11.31 -20.04
N THR A 148 -2.12 -11.00 -20.96
CA THR A 148 -0.75 -10.59 -20.67
C THR A 148 -0.69 -9.35 -19.76
N GLU A 149 -1.59 -8.39 -19.95
CA GLU A 149 -1.64 -7.18 -19.13
C GLU A 149 -2.05 -7.49 -17.68
N ARG A 150 -3.05 -8.35 -17.49
CA ARG A 150 -3.49 -8.76 -16.15
C ARG A 150 -2.43 -9.62 -15.46
N LEU A 151 -1.79 -10.53 -16.20
CA LEU A 151 -0.67 -11.32 -15.67
C LEU A 151 0.43 -10.39 -15.17
N ARG A 152 0.85 -9.41 -15.99
CA ARG A 152 1.86 -8.41 -15.61
C ARG A 152 1.45 -7.66 -14.33
N LYS A 153 0.21 -7.16 -14.28
CA LYS A 153 -0.30 -6.45 -13.09
C LYS A 153 -0.35 -7.31 -11.83
N LEU A 154 -0.51 -8.63 -11.97
CA LEU A 154 -0.52 -9.55 -10.83
C LEU A 154 0.89 -9.91 -10.35
N THR A 155 1.88 -9.87 -11.25
CA THR A 155 3.27 -10.29 -10.97
C THR A 155 4.25 -9.12 -10.82
N GLU A 156 3.82 -7.89 -11.06
CA GLU A 156 4.63 -6.68 -10.96
C GLU A 156 4.98 -6.33 -9.51
N ASN A 157 6.21 -5.86 -9.31
CA ASN A 157 6.65 -5.30 -8.04
C ASN A 157 6.12 -3.87 -7.87
N TYR A 158 5.60 -3.58 -6.70
CA TYR A 158 5.17 -2.24 -6.30
C TYR A 158 5.55 -1.98 -4.85
N VAL A 159 6.78 -1.51 -4.63
CA VAL A 159 7.29 -1.25 -3.29
C VAL A 159 7.51 0.25 -3.12
N VAL A 160 7.00 0.77 -2.03
CA VAL A 160 7.07 2.20 -1.68
C VAL A 160 7.70 2.34 -0.31
N SER A 161 8.64 3.29 -0.19
CA SER A 161 9.29 3.58 1.08
C SER A 161 8.46 4.56 1.92
N ASN A 162 8.24 4.21 3.18
CA ASN A 162 7.62 5.06 4.19
C ASN A 162 8.64 5.80 5.07
N ALA A 163 9.94 5.72 4.74
CA ALA A 163 11.02 6.27 5.57
C ALA A 163 10.86 7.77 5.83
N LYS A 164 10.44 8.55 4.82
CA LYS A 164 10.27 10.00 4.96
C LYS A 164 9.18 10.36 5.98
N ILE A 165 8.03 9.69 5.95
CA ILE A 165 6.95 9.96 6.90
C ILE A 165 7.30 9.49 8.31
N LYS A 166 7.99 8.35 8.44
CA LYS A 166 8.48 7.88 9.74
C LYS A 166 9.48 8.86 10.36
N ALA A 167 10.45 9.32 9.60
CA ALA A 167 11.40 10.32 10.05
C ALA A 167 10.71 11.63 10.48
N ALA A 168 9.73 12.10 9.70
CA ALA A 168 8.98 13.31 10.00
C ALA A 168 8.12 13.19 11.28
N LEU A 169 7.60 11.99 11.57
CA LEU A 169 6.84 11.71 12.79
C LEU A 169 7.71 11.31 13.99
N GLY A 170 9.02 11.10 13.79
CA GLY A 170 9.93 10.65 14.84
C GLY A 170 9.65 9.22 15.32
N ILE A 171 9.32 8.31 14.39
CA ILE A 171 9.03 6.89 14.69
C ILE A 171 9.93 5.96 13.87
N ASP A 172 10.30 4.84 14.45
CA ASP A 172 11.12 3.82 13.79
C ASP A 172 10.27 2.79 13.05
N LYS A 173 9.09 2.47 13.58
CA LYS A 173 8.18 1.44 13.02
C LYS A 173 6.75 1.93 13.03
N MET A 174 5.96 1.41 12.08
CA MET A 174 4.51 1.59 12.09
C MET A 174 3.88 0.80 13.25
N PRO A 175 2.78 1.31 13.86
CA PRO A 175 2.13 0.66 15.00
C PRO A 175 1.62 -0.76 14.72
N VAL A 176 1.21 -1.02 13.47
CA VAL A 176 0.63 -2.29 13.05
C VAL A 176 1.48 -2.89 11.93
N THR A 177 1.86 -4.16 12.05
CA THR A 177 2.56 -4.89 10.99
C THR A 177 1.63 -5.18 9.81
N ALA A 178 2.19 -5.37 8.61
CA ALA A 178 1.41 -5.70 7.43
C ALA A 178 0.57 -6.98 7.64
N LYS A 179 1.14 -7.99 8.32
CA LYS A 179 0.43 -9.22 8.65
C LYS A 179 -0.77 -8.98 9.58
N GLU A 180 -0.58 -8.24 10.66
CA GLU A 180 -1.66 -7.94 11.62
C GLU A 180 -2.80 -7.15 10.99
N GLY A 181 -2.48 -6.10 10.22
CA GLY A 181 -3.46 -5.29 9.51
C GLY A 181 -4.28 -6.12 8.50
N LEU A 182 -3.61 -7.02 7.75
CA LEU A 182 -4.26 -7.93 6.82
C LEU A 182 -5.15 -8.94 7.53
N MET A 183 -4.68 -9.56 8.61
CA MET A 183 -5.47 -10.50 9.42
C MET A 183 -6.76 -9.86 9.91
N LYS A 184 -6.70 -8.63 10.42
CA LYS A 184 -7.87 -7.84 10.86
C LYS A 184 -8.84 -7.61 9.70
N THR A 185 -8.31 -7.21 8.54
CA THR A 185 -9.11 -6.97 7.33
C THR A 185 -9.82 -8.24 6.85
N ILE A 186 -9.10 -9.37 6.80
CA ILE A 186 -9.64 -10.63 6.30
C ILE A 186 -10.72 -11.18 7.24
N ARG A 187 -10.53 -11.10 8.56
CA ARG A 187 -11.55 -11.51 9.54
C ARG A 187 -12.85 -10.71 9.38
N SER A 188 -12.76 -9.42 9.08
CA SER A 188 -13.95 -8.60 8.83
C SER A 188 -14.78 -9.05 7.62
N PHE A 189 -14.16 -9.74 6.65
CA PHE A 189 -14.90 -10.31 5.51
C PHE A 189 -15.75 -11.53 5.87
N GLU A 190 -15.51 -12.15 7.02
CA GLU A 190 -16.31 -13.25 7.55
C GLU A 190 -17.50 -12.76 8.36
N GLU A 191 -17.35 -11.61 9.05
CA GLU A 191 -18.37 -11.00 9.90
C GLU A 191 -19.46 -10.27 9.07
N THR A 192 -19.17 -9.87 7.85
CA THR A 192 -20.06 -9.05 6.99
C THR A 192 -21.06 -9.91 6.18
N LYS A 193 -21.44 -11.09 6.66
CA LYS A 193 -22.43 -11.97 6.00
C LYS A 193 -23.79 -11.92 6.68
#